data_4cac3065d0b43af58a2be51156bb63b0
#
_entry.id   4cac3065d0b43af58a2be51156bb63b0
#
_cell.length_a   1.000
_cell.length_b   1.000
_cell.length_c   1.000
_cell.angle_alpha   90.00
_cell.angle_beta   90.00
_cell.angle_gamma   90.00
#
_symmetry.space_group_name_H-M   'P 1'
#
loop_
_entity.id
_entity.type
_entity.pdbx_description
1 polymer ?
#
loop_
_entity_poly.entity_id
_entity_poly.type
_entity_poly.pdbx_seq_one_letter_code
_entity_poly.pdbx_strand_id
1 'polypeptide(L)'
;SFAVALGDLDGDGDLDAWVAVGGPNRIWTNDGLGNFADSGQTLGDSQSWAVSLGDIDGDGDLDAWIANAEELNRLWINNGSGIFSDSGQELGLGNSESYDVALGDVDADGDLDAWVTNWNRDESNRVWINDGLGNFTDSGQALGNLDSEAVELCDLDDDGDLDAWVANYSSQPNRIWLNDGLGNFTDSGQELGNSFSTDVFLGDLDGDGDLDAWVTNDGGQPNRIWTNDGLGNFADSGQTLGDSQSWAVALGDLDGDGDPDAWVADYNQPNRIFMN
;
A
#
# COMPACT_ATOMS: atom_id res chain seq x y z
N SER A 1 8.32 -13.99 -4.78
CA SER A 1 7.48 -13.14 -3.93
C SER A 1 7.24 -11.83 -4.63
N PHE A 2 6.09 -11.26 -4.43
CA PHE A 2 5.71 -9.96 -4.96
C PHE A 2 5.67 -8.91 -3.83
N ALA A 3 5.16 -9.29 -2.66
CA ALA A 3 5.13 -8.43 -1.49
C ALA A 3 5.50 -9.17 -0.21
N VAL A 4 5.87 -8.41 0.82
CA VAL A 4 6.09 -8.87 2.18
C VAL A 4 5.55 -7.82 3.14
N ALA A 5 4.81 -8.26 4.16
CA ALA A 5 4.43 -7.43 5.29
C ALA A 5 5.01 -8.02 6.58
N LEU A 6 5.45 -7.16 7.47
CA LEU A 6 6.03 -7.53 8.75
C LEU A 6 5.08 -7.11 9.88
N GLY A 7 4.88 -8.00 10.85
CA GLY A 7 4.07 -7.75 12.04
C GLY A 7 4.26 -8.88 13.04
N ASP A 8 3.91 -8.62 14.29
CA ASP A 8 3.83 -9.67 15.32
C ASP A 8 2.56 -10.50 15.05
N LEU A 9 2.74 -11.64 14.36
CA LEU A 9 1.62 -12.45 13.89
C LEU A 9 1.22 -13.55 14.89
N ASP A 10 2.10 -13.92 15.82
CA ASP A 10 1.84 -14.99 16.79
C ASP A 10 1.76 -14.52 18.24
N GLY A 11 1.89 -13.19 18.47
CA GLY A 11 1.71 -12.56 19.77
C GLY A 11 2.91 -12.71 20.70
N ASP A 12 4.10 -13.02 20.16
CA ASP A 12 5.31 -13.21 20.97
C ASP A 12 6.16 -11.93 21.14
N GLY A 13 5.82 -10.85 20.40
CA GLY A 13 6.45 -9.53 20.44
C GLY A 13 7.56 -9.35 19.41
N ASP A 14 7.83 -10.32 18.58
CA ASP A 14 8.82 -10.27 17.52
C ASP A 14 8.15 -10.11 16.14
N LEU A 15 8.79 -9.41 15.20
CA LEU A 15 8.22 -9.21 13.87
C LEU A 15 8.35 -10.46 13.02
N ASP A 16 7.24 -11.05 12.65
CA ASP A 16 7.09 -12.12 11.68
C ASP A 16 6.92 -11.59 10.26
N ALA A 17 6.91 -12.46 9.26
CA ALA A 17 6.72 -12.06 7.87
C ALA A 17 5.59 -12.83 7.19
N TRP A 18 4.62 -12.08 6.63
CA TRP A 18 3.71 -12.59 5.61
C TRP A 18 4.33 -12.37 4.24
N VAL A 19 4.41 -13.42 3.42
CA VAL A 19 5.02 -13.36 2.08
C VAL A 19 4.00 -13.69 1.02
N ALA A 20 3.63 -12.69 0.21
CA ALA A 20 2.75 -12.82 -0.94
C ALA A 20 3.52 -13.36 -2.15
N VAL A 21 2.94 -14.36 -2.81
CA VAL A 21 3.59 -15.06 -3.93
C VAL A 21 2.59 -15.42 -5.04
N GLY A 22 3.10 -15.86 -6.20
CA GLY A 22 2.27 -16.51 -7.23
C GLY A 22 1.98 -17.96 -6.83
N GLY A 23 0.90 -18.16 -6.09
CA GLY A 23 0.49 -19.42 -5.48
C GLY A 23 0.30 -19.26 -3.97
N PRO A 24 0.29 -20.34 -3.18
CA PRO A 24 -0.03 -20.24 -1.75
C PRO A 24 0.92 -19.33 -0.99
N ASN A 25 0.37 -18.32 -0.32
CA ASN A 25 1.12 -17.39 0.53
C ASN A 25 1.71 -18.14 1.75
N ARG A 26 2.75 -17.56 2.34
CA ARG A 26 3.51 -18.15 3.42
C ARG A 26 3.69 -17.20 4.59
N ILE A 27 3.68 -17.77 5.78
CA ILE A 27 4.06 -17.08 7.01
C ILE A 27 5.39 -17.63 7.50
N TRP A 28 6.29 -16.72 7.84
CA TRP A 28 7.58 -17.02 8.44
C TRP A 28 7.61 -16.40 9.83
N THR A 29 7.70 -17.23 10.86
CA THR A 29 7.82 -16.79 12.25
C THR A 29 9.26 -16.51 12.62
N ASN A 30 9.50 -15.45 13.38
CA ASN A 30 10.80 -15.01 13.88
C ASN A 30 10.98 -15.49 15.33
N ASP A 31 12.18 -15.79 15.76
CA ASP A 31 12.53 -16.21 17.12
C ASP A 31 13.11 -15.07 17.98
N GLY A 32 12.93 -13.80 17.57
CA GLY A 32 13.48 -12.61 18.21
C GLY A 32 15.00 -12.44 18.08
N LEU A 33 15.65 -13.34 17.39
CA LEU A 33 17.08 -13.29 17.08
C LEU A 33 17.35 -13.07 15.58
N GLY A 34 16.28 -12.83 14.80
CA GLY A 34 16.34 -12.67 13.36
C GLY A 34 16.42 -14.01 12.59
N ASN A 35 16.08 -15.13 13.22
CA ASN A 35 15.98 -16.40 12.51
C ASN A 35 14.51 -16.68 12.17
N PHE A 36 14.22 -16.77 10.88
CA PHE A 36 12.87 -17.02 10.37
C PHE A 36 12.67 -18.51 10.07
N ALA A 37 11.52 -19.04 10.48
CA ALA A 37 11.09 -20.42 10.21
C ALA A 37 9.73 -20.41 9.47
N ASP A 38 9.59 -21.26 8.43
CA ASP A 38 8.29 -21.44 7.76
C ASP A 38 7.28 -22.05 8.74
N SER A 39 6.16 -21.37 8.98
CA SER A 39 5.08 -21.85 9.86
C SER A 39 4.41 -23.13 9.34
N GLY A 40 4.63 -23.48 8.06
CA GLY A 40 4.02 -24.61 7.37
C GLY A 40 2.59 -24.35 6.88
N GLN A 41 2.03 -23.16 7.11
CA GLN A 41 0.73 -22.77 6.58
C GLN A 41 0.82 -22.49 5.08
N THR A 42 -0.23 -22.85 4.35
CA THR A 42 -0.40 -22.56 2.92
C THR A 42 -1.71 -21.84 2.75
N LEU A 43 -1.65 -20.53 2.41
CA LEU A 43 -2.79 -19.63 2.47
C LEU A 43 -3.20 -19.18 1.06
N GLY A 44 -4.33 -19.71 0.60
CA GLY A 44 -4.81 -19.52 -0.78
C GLY A 44 -3.96 -20.26 -1.80
N ASP A 45 -4.23 -20.01 -3.08
CA ASP A 45 -3.47 -20.49 -4.23
C ASP A 45 -3.47 -19.49 -5.40
N SER A 46 -3.92 -18.25 -5.14
CA SER A 46 -4.00 -17.14 -6.11
C SER A 46 -2.62 -16.51 -6.36
N GLN A 47 -2.55 -15.68 -7.39
CA GLN A 47 -1.42 -14.78 -7.58
C GLN A 47 -1.63 -13.52 -6.74
N SER A 48 -1.00 -13.47 -5.58
CA SER A 48 -1.11 -12.34 -4.64
C SER A 48 -0.05 -11.29 -4.94
N TRP A 49 -0.48 -10.05 -5.22
CA TRP A 49 0.40 -8.93 -5.52
C TRP A 49 0.78 -8.13 -4.28
N ALA A 50 -0.18 -7.87 -3.41
CA ALA A 50 0.05 -7.13 -2.18
C ALA A 50 -0.60 -7.79 -0.97
N VAL A 51 -0.12 -7.39 0.21
CA VAL A 51 -0.64 -7.75 1.51
C VAL A 51 -0.56 -6.56 2.44
N SER A 52 -1.66 -6.26 3.11
CA SER A 52 -1.71 -5.29 4.20
C SER A 52 -2.16 -5.97 5.48
N LEU A 53 -1.46 -5.67 6.58
CA LEU A 53 -1.74 -6.24 7.91
C LEU A 53 -2.42 -5.20 8.80
N GLY A 54 -3.41 -5.62 9.58
CA GLY A 54 -4.10 -4.77 10.55
C GLY A 54 -5.03 -5.58 11.43
N ASP A 55 -5.40 -5.03 12.59
CA ASP A 55 -6.46 -5.57 13.43
C ASP A 55 -7.81 -5.24 12.75
N ILE A 56 -8.29 -6.15 11.92
CA ILE A 56 -9.43 -5.91 11.04
C ILE A 56 -10.77 -6.24 11.72
N ASP A 57 -10.77 -7.22 12.62
CA ASP A 57 -12.00 -7.62 13.33
C ASP A 57 -12.10 -7.12 14.77
N GLY A 58 -11.14 -6.28 15.19
CA GLY A 58 -11.14 -5.60 16.48
C GLY A 58 -10.78 -6.50 17.66
N ASP A 59 -10.14 -7.65 17.43
CA ASP A 59 -9.78 -8.60 18.50
C ASP A 59 -8.37 -8.37 19.07
N GLY A 60 -7.59 -7.47 18.47
CA GLY A 60 -6.24 -7.05 18.87
C GLY A 60 -5.12 -7.80 18.19
N ASP A 61 -5.42 -8.74 17.30
CA ASP A 61 -4.46 -9.53 16.55
C ASP A 61 -4.36 -9.02 15.10
N LEU A 62 -3.18 -9.15 14.46
CA LEU A 62 -3.01 -8.71 13.08
C LEU A 62 -3.59 -9.72 12.09
N ASP A 63 -4.58 -9.29 11.33
CA ASP A 63 -5.16 -9.98 10.20
C ASP A 63 -4.47 -9.57 8.89
N ALA A 64 -4.83 -10.23 7.78
CA ALA A 64 -4.24 -9.94 6.49
C ALA A 64 -5.28 -9.76 5.38
N TRP A 65 -5.27 -8.58 4.73
CA TRP A 65 -5.95 -8.36 3.45
C TRP A 65 -4.98 -8.65 2.31
N ILE A 66 -5.40 -9.47 1.34
CA ILE A 66 -4.58 -9.87 0.20
C ILE A 66 -5.21 -9.39 -1.11
N ALA A 67 -4.45 -8.57 -1.85
CA ALA A 67 -4.79 -8.18 -3.21
C ALA A 67 -4.33 -9.26 -4.20
N ASN A 68 -5.27 -9.76 -5.01
CA ASN A 68 -5.03 -10.85 -5.95
C ASN A 68 -5.23 -10.41 -7.40
N ALA A 69 -4.38 -10.93 -8.30
CA ALA A 69 -4.57 -10.80 -9.74
C ALA A 69 -5.55 -11.85 -10.25
N GLU A 70 -6.47 -11.45 -11.14
CA GLU A 70 -7.41 -12.31 -11.87
C GLU A 70 -8.39 -13.11 -10.97
N GLU A 71 -8.36 -12.88 -9.66
CA GLU A 71 -9.21 -13.54 -8.66
C GLU A 71 -9.69 -12.53 -7.61
N LEU A 72 -10.68 -12.94 -6.81
CA LEU A 72 -11.17 -12.12 -5.71
C LEU A 72 -10.09 -11.93 -4.64
N ASN A 73 -10.03 -10.75 -4.06
CA ASN A 73 -9.20 -10.47 -2.90
C ASN A 73 -9.66 -11.33 -1.72
N ARG A 74 -8.76 -11.58 -0.78
CA ARG A 74 -9.02 -12.42 0.38
C ARG A 74 -8.67 -11.71 1.67
N LEU A 75 -9.51 -11.96 2.65
CA LEU A 75 -9.26 -11.59 4.03
C LEU A 75 -8.98 -12.85 4.84
N TRP A 76 -7.81 -12.87 5.50
CA TRP A 76 -7.37 -13.94 6.38
C TRP A 76 -7.39 -13.45 7.81
N ILE A 77 -8.22 -14.09 8.65
CA ILE A 77 -8.38 -13.76 10.07
C ILE A 77 -7.40 -14.60 10.89
N ASN A 78 -6.64 -13.93 11.74
CA ASN A 78 -5.73 -14.50 12.71
C ASN A 78 -6.49 -14.92 13.97
N ASN A 79 -5.94 -15.83 14.74
CA ASN A 79 -6.48 -16.23 16.04
C ASN A 79 -5.56 -15.85 17.21
N GLY A 80 -4.65 -14.90 17.00
CA GLY A 80 -3.67 -14.43 17.98
C GLY A 80 -2.52 -15.37 18.28
N SER A 81 -2.37 -16.43 17.50
CA SER A 81 -1.27 -17.39 17.62
C SER A 81 -0.66 -17.72 16.26
N GLY A 82 -0.75 -16.78 15.32
CA GLY A 82 -0.21 -16.93 13.97
C GLY A 82 -0.94 -17.96 13.10
N ILE A 83 -2.15 -18.40 13.48
CA ILE A 83 -2.95 -19.34 12.69
C ILE A 83 -4.06 -18.57 11.97
N PHE A 84 -3.97 -18.52 10.66
CA PHE A 84 -4.89 -17.79 9.80
C PHE A 84 -5.96 -18.69 9.18
N SER A 85 -7.19 -18.15 9.06
CA SER A 85 -8.31 -18.76 8.38
C SER A 85 -8.95 -17.82 7.39
N ASP A 86 -9.34 -18.32 6.20
CA ASP A 86 -10.06 -17.54 5.20
C ASP A 86 -11.42 -17.09 5.76
N SER A 87 -11.71 -15.79 5.74
CA SER A 87 -13.02 -15.26 6.16
C SER A 87 -14.18 -15.75 5.28
N GLY A 88 -13.88 -16.19 4.08
CA GLY A 88 -14.86 -16.61 3.07
C GLY A 88 -15.56 -15.45 2.36
N GLN A 89 -15.13 -14.22 2.59
CA GLN A 89 -15.70 -13.06 1.89
C GLN A 89 -15.18 -12.99 0.45
N GLU A 90 -16.06 -12.58 -0.44
CA GLU A 90 -15.75 -12.34 -1.86
C GLU A 90 -15.54 -10.84 -2.06
N LEU A 91 -14.27 -10.39 -2.02
CA LEU A 91 -13.87 -8.99 -2.05
C LEU A 91 -13.28 -8.63 -3.42
N GLY A 92 -14.08 -7.97 -4.26
CA GLY A 92 -13.68 -7.58 -5.62
C GLY A 92 -14.77 -7.81 -6.64
N LEU A 93 -14.48 -7.53 -7.91
CA LEU A 93 -15.44 -7.61 -9.02
C LEU A 93 -15.31 -8.90 -9.86
N GLY A 94 -14.60 -9.90 -9.35
CA GLY A 94 -14.57 -11.26 -9.89
C GLY A 94 -13.52 -11.55 -10.98
N ASN A 95 -13.01 -10.52 -11.66
CA ASN A 95 -11.86 -10.60 -12.58
C ASN A 95 -10.93 -9.40 -12.34
N SER A 96 -10.96 -8.83 -11.14
CA SER A 96 -10.15 -7.67 -10.80
C SER A 96 -8.67 -8.05 -10.82
N GLU A 97 -7.87 -7.20 -11.43
CA GLU A 97 -6.42 -7.22 -11.25
C GLU A 97 -6.09 -6.24 -10.14
N SER A 98 -6.30 -6.65 -8.87
CA SER A 98 -5.94 -5.83 -7.72
C SER A 98 -4.43 -5.91 -7.50
N TYR A 99 -3.78 -4.74 -7.46
CA TYR A 99 -2.34 -4.63 -7.37
C TYR A 99 -1.86 -4.25 -5.98
N ASP A 100 -2.61 -3.36 -5.31
CA ASP A 100 -2.25 -2.92 -3.98
C ASP A 100 -3.48 -2.70 -3.10
N VAL A 101 -3.25 -2.66 -1.79
CA VAL A 101 -4.26 -2.38 -0.77
C VAL A 101 -3.64 -1.62 0.39
N ALA A 102 -4.25 -0.49 0.73
CA ALA A 102 -3.95 0.26 1.93
C ALA A 102 -5.11 0.14 2.93
N LEU A 103 -4.78 -0.12 4.19
CA LEU A 103 -5.75 -0.16 5.29
C LEU A 103 -5.70 1.16 6.07
N GLY A 104 -6.86 1.70 6.42
CA GLY A 104 -6.98 2.92 7.22
C GLY A 104 -8.44 3.19 7.59
N ASP A 105 -8.67 3.88 8.69
CA ASP A 105 -9.99 4.36 9.10
C ASP A 105 -10.35 5.56 8.22
N VAL A 106 -11.09 5.31 7.12
CA VAL A 106 -11.38 6.37 6.14
C VAL A 106 -12.74 7.06 6.38
N ASP A 107 -13.59 6.50 7.25
CA ASP A 107 -14.88 7.12 7.58
C ASP A 107 -14.99 7.59 9.04
N ALA A 108 -13.86 7.56 9.77
CA ALA A 108 -13.69 8.01 11.14
C ALA A 108 -14.58 7.27 12.17
N ASP A 109 -14.90 6.00 11.91
CA ASP A 109 -15.68 5.17 12.84
C ASP A 109 -14.80 4.37 13.81
N GLY A 110 -13.49 4.33 13.58
CA GLY A 110 -12.46 3.70 14.41
C GLY A 110 -12.03 2.31 13.91
N ASP A 111 -12.60 1.83 12.83
CA ASP A 111 -12.31 0.53 12.25
C ASP A 111 -11.46 0.67 10.99
N LEU A 112 -10.64 -0.33 10.66
CA LEU A 112 -9.80 -0.28 9.46
C LEU A 112 -10.60 -0.66 8.22
N ASP A 113 -10.72 0.28 7.30
CA ASP A 113 -11.25 0.12 5.96
C ASP A 113 -10.14 -0.24 4.96
N ALA A 114 -10.52 -0.56 3.72
CA ALA A 114 -9.55 -0.90 2.70
C ALA A 114 -9.75 -0.09 1.42
N TRP A 115 -8.70 0.60 0.98
CA TRP A 115 -8.58 1.12 -0.38
C TRP A 115 -7.83 0.11 -1.24
N VAL A 116 -8.43 -0.29 -2.38
CA VAL A 116 -7.85 -1.28 -3.29
C VAL A 116 -7.59 -0.66 -4.66
N THR A 117 -6.36 -0.73 -5.15
CA THR A 117 -6.01 -0.34 -6.51
C THR A 117 -6.28 -1.46 -7.49
N ASN A 118 -6.74 -1.10 -8.69
CA ASN A 118 -6.96 -2.03 -9.80
C ASN A 118 -6.21 -1.57 -11.05
N TRP A 119 -5.56 -2.49 -11.72
CA TRP A 119 -4.68 -2.23 -12.86
C TRP A 119 -5.39 -2.19 -14.21
N ASN A 120 -6.64 -2.56 -14.29
CA ASN A 120 -7.38 -2.64 -15.54
C ASN A 120 -8.22 -1.37 -15.76
N ARG A 121 -8.07 -0.71 -16.91
CA ARG A 121 -8.82 0.51 -17.29
C ARG A 121 -10.33 0.37 -17.31
N ASP A 122 -10.85 -0.84 -17.34
CA ASP A 122 -12.28 -1.13 -17.27
C ASP A 122 -12.75 -1.29 -15.80
N GLU A 123 -11.82 -1.25 -14.83
CA GLU A 123 -12.08 -1.41 -13.40
C GLU A 123 -11.53 -0.22 -12.62
N SER A 124 -12.39 0.43 -11.86
CA SER A 124 -12.01 1.53 -10.98
C SER A 124 -11.42 1.00 -9.67
N ASN A 125 -10.57 1.80 -9.04
CA ASN A 125 -10.20 1.56 -7.66
C ASN A 125 -11.44 1.56 -6.75
N ARG A 126 -11.36 0.86 -5.62
CA ARG A 126 -12.49 0.64 -4.72
C ARG A 126 -12.12 0.94 -3.27
N VAL A 127 -13.10 1.45 -2.55
CA VAL A 127 -13.08 1.53 -1.09
C VAL A 127 -14.07 0.52 -0.52
N TRP A 128 -13.60 -0.28 0.41
CA TRP A 128 -14.37 -1.27 1.14
C TRP A 128 -14.47 -0.82 2.58
N ILE A 129 -15.70 -0.61 3.06
CA ILE A 129 -16.00 -0.17 4.43
C ILE A 129 -16.19 -1.40 5.33
N ASN A 130 -15.49 -1.40 6.45
CA ASN A 130 -15.56 -2.42 7.50
C ASN A 130 -16.68 -2.07 8.50
N ASP A 131 -17.23 -3.06 9.17
CA ASP A 131 -18.20 -2.88 10.26
C ASP A 131 -17.58 -3.10 11.66
N GLY A 132 -16.23 -3.11 11.75
CA GLY A 132 -15.46 -3.37 12.96
C GLY A 132 -15.45 -4.83 13.44
N LEU A 133 -16.02 -5.72 12.64
CA LEU A 133 -16.05 -7.17 12.88
C LEU A 133 -15.44 -7.94 11.70
N GLY A 134 -14.66 -7.26 10.87
CA GLY A 134 -14.05 -7.82 9.69
C GLY A 134 -15.03 -8.10 8.54
N ASN A 135 -16.25 -7.52 8.53
CA ASN A 135 -17.15 -7.66 7.40
C ASN A 135 -17.10 -6.42 6.53
N PHE A 136 -16.62 -6.57 5.31
CA PHE A 136 -16.46 -5.49 4.35
C PHE A 136 -17.64 -5.35 3.39
N THR A 137 -18.00 -4.11 3.10
CA THR A 137 -18.99 -3.74 2.10
C THR A 137 -18.40 -2.77 1.10
N ASP A 138 -18.55 -3.02 -0.21
CA ASP A 138 -18.16 -2.07 -1.26
C ASP A 138 -18.90 -0.73 -1.06
N SER A 139 -18.16 0.37 -0.91
CA SER A 139 -18.74 1.72 -0.78
C SER A 139 -19.56 2.14 -2.01
N GLY A 140 -19.38 1.44 -3.13
CA GLY A 140 -20.01 1.77 -4.41
C GLY A 140 -19.33 2.88 -5.18
N GLN A 141 -18.26 3.45 -4.65
CA GLN A 141 -17.47 4.47 -5.34
C GLN A 141 -16.62 3.85 -6.44
N ALA A 142 -16.54 4.52 -7.58
CA ALA A 142 -15.68 4.16 -8.68
C ALA A 142 -14.60 5.23 -8.83
N LEU A 143 -13.40 4.96 -8.32
CA LEU A 143 -12.34 5.94 -8.13
C LEU A 143 -11.29 5.84 -9.24
N GLY A 144 -11.51 6.61 -10.29
CA GLY A 144 -10.68 6.58 -11.50
C GLY A 144 -10.91 5.36 -12.39
N ASN A 145 -10.14 5.30 -13.44
CA ASN A 145 -10.12 4.20 -14.41
C ASN A 145 -8.73 4.12 -15.07
N LEU A 146 -7.69 4.31 -14.28
CA LEU A 146 -6.30 4.26 -14.70
C LEU A 146 -5.69 2.89 -14.30
N ASP A 147 -4.52 2.59 -14.84
CA ASP A 147 -3.75 1.41 -14.46
C ASP A 147 -3.04 1.73 -13.12
N SER A 148 -3.73 1.54 -11.99
CA SER A 148 -3.23 1.91 -10.67
C SER A 148 -2.38 0.78 -10.07
N GLU A 149 -1.12 1.11 -9.70
CA GLU A 149 -0.13 0.16 -9.17
C GLU A 149 -0.06 0.19 -7.64
N ALA A 150 -0.02 1.39 -7.04
CA ALA A 150 0.15 1.55 -5.60
C ALA A 150 -0.73 2.64 -5.03
N VAL A 151 -1.02 2.56 -3.74
CA VAL A 151 -1.77 3.57 -2.98
C VAL A 151 -1.17 3.73 -1.58
N GLU A 152 -1.08 4.99 -1.14
CA GLU A 152 -0.80 5.36 0.24
C GLU A 152 -1.95 6.19 0.79
N LEU A 153 -2.35 5.91 2.03
CA LEU A 153 -3.38 6.66 2.77
C LEU A 153 -2.71 7.54 3.83
N CYS A 154 -2.88 8.83 3.75
CA CYS A 154 -2.40 9.82 4.72
C CYS A 154 -3.27 11.07 4.68
N ASP A 155 -3.24 11.85 5.75
CA ASP A 155 -3.77 13.22 5.76
C ASP A 155 -2.84 14.11 4.91
N LEU A 156 -3.28 14.44 3.69
CA LEU A 156 -2.47 15.18 2.71
C LEU A 156 -2.75 16.68 2.70
N ASP A 157 -3.86 17.12 3.27
CA ASP A 157 -4.27 18.52 3.29
C ASP A 157 -4.47 19.12 4.70
N ASP A 158 -4.03 18.36 5.73
CA ASP A 158 -4.01 18.74 7.14
C ASP A 158 -5.42 19.00 7.71
N ASP A 159 -6.45 18.32 7.17
CA ASP A 159 -7.83 18.39 7.66
C ASP A 159 -8.19 17.31 8.69
N GLY A 160 -7.33 16.33 8.87
CA GLY A 160 -7.42 15.24 9.85
C GLY A 160 -8.02 13.96 9.30
N ASP A 161 -8.38 13.91 8.03
CA ASP A 161 -8.96 12.76 7.37
C ASP A 161 -7.92 12.06 6.47
N LEU A 162 -8.03 10.76 6.28
CA LEU A 162 -7.10 10.03 5.42
C LEU A 162 -7.45 10.19 3.95
N ASP A 163 -6.60 10.86 3.20
CA ASP A 163 -6.63 10.98 1.75
C ASP A 163 -5.87 9.85 1.06
N ALA A 164 -5.99 9.73 -0.26
CA ALA A 164 -5.26 8.72 -1.01
C ALA A 164 -4.36 9.34 -2.09
N TRP A 165 -3.07 8.98 -2.05
CA TRP A 165 -2.12 9.21 -3.12
C TRP A 165 -2.00 7.95 -3.98
N VAL A 166 -2.38 8.00 -5.28
CA VAL A 166 -2.43 6.83 -6.17
C VAL A 166 -1.38 6.93 -7.26
N ALA A 167 -0.46 5.96 -7.29
CA ALA A 167 0.53 5.80 -8.35
C ALA A 167 -0.07 5.05 -9.54
N ASN A 168 0.03 5.64 -10.74
CA ASN A 168 -0.52 5.07 -11.96
C ASN A 168 0.58 4.72 -12.95
N TYR A 169 0.46 3.55 -13.57
CA TYR A 169 1.36 3.02 -14.59
C TYR A 169 0.99 3.50 -16.01
N SER A 170 1.59 2.92 -17.03
CA SER A 170 1.23 3.11 -18.45
C SER A 170 1.29 4.54 -18.98
N SER A 171 2.24 5.36 -18.47
CA SER A 171 2.35 6.80 -18.81
C SER A 171 1.08 7.58 -18.48
N GLN A 172 0.46 7.24 -17.38
CA GLN A 172 -0.71 7.94 -16.85
C GLN A 172 -0.29 8.84 -15.68
N PRO A 173 -1.02 9.94 -15.44
CA PRO A 173 -0.73 10.80 -14.28
C PRO A 173 -1.13 10.12 -12.97
N ASN A 174 -0.31 10.28 -11.94
CA ASN A 174 -0.70 9.94 -10.59
C ASN A 174 -1.82 10.87 -10.10
N ARG A 175 -2.60 10.43 -9.12
CA ARG A 175 -3.80 11.13 -8.65
C ARG A 175 -3.82 11.25 -7.14
N ILE A 176 -4.40 12.38 -6.69
CA ILE A 176 -4.77 12.61 -5.29
C ILE A 176 -6.28 12.56 -5.19
N TRP A 177 -6.76 11.78 -4.23
CA TRP A 177 -8.16 11.67 -3.89
C TRP A 177 -8.36 12.21 -2.48
N LEU A 178 -9.08 13.32 -2.35
CA LEU A 178 -9.38 13.95 -1.07
C LEU A 178 -10.63 13.32 -0.46
N ASN A 179 -10.56 12.98 0.81
CA ASN A 179 -11.63 12.43 1.62
C ASN A 179 -12.44 13.54 2.28
N ASP A 180 -13.67 13.28 2.67
CA ASP A 180 -14.52 14.20 3.42
C ASP A 180 -14.72 13.77 4.89
N GLY A 181 -13.89 12.83 5.39
CA GLY A 181 -13.96 12.24 6.71
C GLY A 181 -15.14 11.28 6.91
N LEU A 182 -15.83 10.93 5.86
CA LEU A 182 -16.95 9.97 5.84
C LEU A 182 -16.73 8.88 4.79
N GLY A 183 -15.49 8.66 4.40
CA GLY A 183 -15.10 7.68 3.39
C GLY A 183 -15.52 8.05 1.96
N ASN A 184 -15.91 9.31 1.68
CA ASN A 184 -16.22 9.73 0.33
C ASN A 184 -15.05 10.48 -0.30
N PHE A 185 -14.48 9.90 -1.34
CA PHE A 185 -13.30 10.42 -2.01
C PHE A 185 -13.65 11.22 -3.27
N THR A 186 -12.98 12.34 -3.46
CA THR A 186 -13.13 13.22 -4.61
C THR A 186 -11.76 13.43 -5.28
N ASP A 187 -11.67 13.26 -6.62
CA ASP A 187 -10.46 13.59 -7.38
C ASP A 187 -10.11 15.08 -7.22
N SER A 188 -8.91 15.36 -6.70
CA SER A 188 -8.41 16.74 -6.56
C SER A 188 -8.24 17.46 -7.91
N GLY A 189 -8.24 16.71 -9.00
CA GLY A 189 -8.01 17.20 -10.36
C GLY A 189 -6.53 17.42 -10.70
N GLN A 190 -5.62 17.11 -9.80
CA GLN A 190 -4.18 17.18 -10.07
C GLN A 190 -3.74 16.03 -10.99
N GLU A 191 -2.89 16.33 -11.95
CA GLU A 191 -2.25 15.36 -12.84
C GLU A 191 -0.74 15.36 -12.58
N LEU A 192 -0.26 14.40 -11.76
CA LEU A 192 1.11 14.39 -11.25
C LEU A 192 2.00 13.47 -12.09
N GLY A 193 2.70 14.09 -13.05
CA GLY A 193 3.56 13.37 -13.99
C GLY A 193 2.79 12.57 -15.06
N ASN A 194 3.52 11.71 -15.74
CA ASN A 194 3.01 10.81 -16.77
C ASN A 194 3.98 9.65 -17.00
N SER A 195 4.52 9.12 -15.92
CA SER A 195 5.53 8.06 -15.91
C SER A 195 4.89 6.66 -15.85
N PHE A 196 5.71 5.65 -15.77
CA PHE A 196 5.32 4.30 -15.37
C PHE A 196 5.54 4.17 -13.86
N SER A 197 4.68 4.82 -13.07
CA SER A 197 4.84 4.82 -11.62
C SER A 197 4.48 3.47 -11.04
N THR A 198 5.34 2.94 -10.17
CA THR A 198 5.26 1.59 -9.63
C THR A 198 4.98 1.58 -8.14
N ASP A 199 5.44 2.63 -7.42
CA ASP A 199 5.25 2.73 -5.98
C ASP A 199 5.30 4.18 -5.53
N VAL A 200 4.74 4.47 -4.38
CA VAL A 200 4.81 5.77 -3.71
C VAL A 200 5.04 5.55 -2.22
N PHE A 201 5.83 6.42 -1.62
CA PHE A 201 5.98 6.49 -0.17
C PHE A 201 5.91 7.95 0.26
N LEU A 202 5.17 8.22 1.34
CA LEU A 202 4.95 9.56 1.85
C LEU A 202 5.84 9.85 3.07
N GLY A 203 6.39 11.06 3.15
CA GLY A 203 7.23 11.51 4.24
C GLY A 203 7.60 12.98 4.08
N ASP A 204 7.95 13.66 5.16
CA ASP A 204 8.48 15.03 5.13
C ASP A 204 9.90 14.97 4.56
N LEU A 205 10.05 15.26 3.25
CA LEU A 205 11.32 15.13 2.51
C LEU A 205 12.07 16.44 2.37
N ASP A 206 11.44 17.58 2.67
CA ASP A 206 12.08 18.89 2.59
C ASP A 206 12.17 19.62 3.95
N GLY A 207 11.63 19.01 5.01
CA GLY A 207 11.75 19.49 6.38
C GLY A 207 10.77 20.61 6.75
N ASP A 208 9.68 20.77 6.00
CA ASP A 208 8.68 21.79 6.27
C ASP A 208 7.50 21.30 7.15
N GLY A 209 7.41 20.01 7.37
CA GLY A 209 6.44 19.34 8.24
C GLY A 209 5.27 18.73 7.48
N ASP A 210 5.15 18.97 6.18
CA ASP A 210 4.10 18.42 5.34
C ASP A 210 4.55 17.11 4.69
N LEU A 211 3.63 16.21 4.37
CA LEU A 211 3.98 14.93 3.75
C LEU A 211 4.18 15.09 2.25
N ASP A 212 5.42 14.90 1.81
CA ASP A 212 5.83 14.83 0.41
C ASP A 212 5.74 13.40 -0.13
N ALA A 213 5.77 13.25 -1.45
CA ALA A 213 5.72 11.95 -2.10
C ALA A 213 7.02 11.61 -2.85
N TRP A 214 7.63 10.48 -2.50
CA TRP A 214 8.64 9.83 -3.32
C TRP A 214 7.99 8.81 -4.23
N VAL A 215 8.11 8.98 -5.55
CA VAL A 215 7.51 8.10 -6.55
C VAL A 215 8.58 7.35 -7.31
N THR A 216 8.50 6.03 -7.29
CA THR A 216 9.35 5.17 -8.14
C THR A 216 8.74 5.00 -9.52
N ASN A 217 9.62 4.90 -10.51
CA ASN A 217 9.21 4.74 -11.90
C ASN A 217 9.98 3.61 -12.59
N ASP A 218 9.26 2.85 -13.43
CA ASP A 218 9.79 1.81 -14.30
C ASP A 218 10.22 2.36 -15.68
N GLY A 219 10.66 1.47 -16.55
CA GLY A 219 10.96 1.79 -17.95
C GLY A 219 12.19 2.66 -18.16
N GLY A 220 13.10 2.74 -17.19
CA GLY A 220 14.28 3.61 -17.25
C GLY A 220 13.93 5.09 -17.09
N GLN A 221 12.82 5.38 -16.48
CA GLN A 221 12.42 6.74 -16.13
C GLN A 221 12.95 7.09 -14.73
N PRO A 222 13.36 8.35 -14.47
CA PRO A 222 13.83 8.72 -13.15
C PRO A 222 12.70 8.72 -12.12
N ASN A 223 13.02 8.34 -10.90
CA ASN A 223 12.15 8.54 -9.76
C ASN A 223 11.96 10.05 -9.49
N ARG A 224 10.86 10.42 -8.85
CA ARG A 224 10.48 11.81 -8.61
C ARG A 224 10.13 12.05 -7.16
N ILE A 225 10.41 13.26 -6.71
CA ILE A 225 9.87 13.82 -5.47
C ILE A 225 8.84 14.88 -5.84
N TRP A 226 7.67 14.77 -5.22
CA TRP A 226 6.60 15.75 -5.30
C TRP A 226 6.44 16.40 -3.94
N THR A 227 6.71 17.70 -3.84
CA THR A 227 6.56 18.45 -2.59
C THR A 227 5.11 18.92 -2.41
N ASN A 228 4.61 18.80 -1.20
CA ASN A 228 3.29 19.23 -0.76
C ASN A 228 3.37 20.67 -0.21
N ASP A 229 2.29 21.40 -0.21
CA ASP A 229 2.19 22.73 0.40
C ASP A 229 1.35 22.72 1.70
N GLY A 230 1.08 21.53 2.27
CA GLY A 230 0.22 21.33 3.43
C GLY A 230 -1.26 21.52 3.19
N LEU A 231 -1.66 21.66 1.95
CA LEU A 231 -3.06 21.80 1.52
C LEU A 231 -3.41 20.78 0.42
N GLY A 232 -2.66 19.70 0.36
CA GLY A 232 -2.85 18.64 -0.64
C GLY A 232 -2.46 19.04 -2.06
N ASN A 233 -1.74 20.17 -2.28
CA ASN A 233 -1.26 20.54 -3.60
C ASN A 233 0.19 20.13 -3.79
N PHE A 234 0.42 19.22 -4.73
CA PHE A 234 1.73 18.68 -5.02
C PHE A 234 2.40 19.32 -6.22
N ALA A 235 3.70 19.61 -6.10
CA ALA A 235 4.53 20.15 -7.15
C ALA A 235 5.79 19.29 -7.39
N ASP A 236 6.17 19.08 -8.67
CA ASP A 236 7.42 18.39 -8.99
C ASP A 236 8.62 19.19 -8.43
N SER A 237 9.41 18.59 -7.53
CA SER A 237 10.61 19.23 -6.98
C SER A 237 11.68 19.51 -8.05
N GLY A 238 11.56 18.92 -9.24
CA GLY A 238 12.52 18.99 -10.33
C GLY A 238 13.70 18.05 -10.17
N GLN A 239 13.78 17.30 -9.08
CA GLN A 239 14.82 16.28 -8.88
C GLN A 239 14.56 15.09 -9.80
N THR A 240 15.65 14.52 -10.32
CA THR A 240 15.64 13.30 -11.14
C THR A 240 16.54 12.28 -10.47
N LEU A 241 15.92 11.25 -9.87
CA LEU A 241 16.61 10.34 -8.98
C LEU A 241 16.76 8.96 -9.66
N GLY A 242 17.97 8.75 -10.20
CA GLY A 242 18.26 7.54 -10.95
C GLY A 242 17.60 7.49 -12.33
N ASP A 243 17.79 6.35 -13.01
CA ASP A 243 17.30 6.09 -14.37
C ASP A 243 17.07 4.58 -14.57
N SER A 244 16.79 3.87 -13.46
CA SER A 244 16.62 2.41 -13.44
C SER A 244 15.14 2.03 -13.58
N GLN A 245 14.89 0.73 -13.60
CA GLN A 245 13.56 0.16 -13.43
C GLN A 245 13.32 0.00 -11.93
N SER A 246 12.80 1.04 -11.29
CA SER A 246 12.52 1.00 -9.84
C SER A 246 11.12 0.43 -9.60
N TRP A 247 11.00 -0.44 -8.60
CA TRP A 247 9.75 -1.16 -8.31
C TRP A 247 9.16 -0.82 -6.95
N ALA A 248 10.01 -0.50 -5.99
CA ALA A 248 9.53 -0.15 -4.65
C ALA A 248 10.50 0.83 -3.97
N VAL A 249 9.99 1.58 -3.00
CA VAL A 249 10.76 2.46 -2.14
C VAL A 249 10.35 2.27 -0.69
N ALA A 250 11.30 2.44 0.21
CA ALA A 250 11.05 2.61 1.63
C ALA A 250 11.86 3.81 2.13
N LEU A 251 11.24 4.62 2.97
CA LEU A 251 11.88 5.77 3.60
C LEU A 251 12.24 5.45 5.06
N GLY A 252 13.34 6.03 5.52
CA GLY A 252 13.77 5.95 6.91
C GLY A 252 15.10 6.66 7.11
N ASP A 253 15.36 7.12 8.31
CA ASP A 253 16.64 7.71 8.71
C ASP A 253 17.72 6.62 8.76
N LEU A 254 18.50 6.48 7.70
CA LEU A 254 19.51 5.41 7.55
C LEU A 254 20.87 5.79 8.10
N ASP A 255 21.16 7.08 8.25
CA ASP A 255 22.46 7.55 8.75
C ASP A 255 22.39 8.21 10.13
N GLY A 256 21.18 8.42 10.66
CA GLY A 256 20.96 8.94 12.02
C GLY A 256 21.01 10.45 12.13
N ASP A 257 20.81 11.18 11.03
CA ASP A 257 20.82 12.65 11.02
C ASP A 257 19.42 13.27 11.25
N GLY A 258 18.38 12.49 11.17
CA GLY A 258 16.99 12.86 11.46
C GLY A 258 16.14 13.10 10.22
N ASP A 259 16.74 13.13 9.03
CA ASP A 259 16.04 13.30 7.76
C ASP A 259 15.74 11.92 7.13
N PRO A 260 14.60 11.72 6.43
CA PRO A 260 14.30 10.43 5.84
C PRO A 260 15.08 10.21 4.56
N ASP A 261 15.86 9.12 4.53
CA ASP A 261 16.57 8.61 3.37
C ASP A 261 15.71 7.60 2.60
N ALA A 262 16.03 7.36 1.33
CA ALA A 262 15.29 6.41 0.52
C ALA A 262 16.12 5.17 0.15
N TRP A 263 15.55 4.00 0.39
CA TRP A 263 16.02 2.73 -0.16
C TRP A 263 15.13 2.31 -1.32
N VAL A 264 15.69 2.30 -2.53
CA VAL A 264 14.97 1.98 -3.77
C VAL A 264 15.34 0.59 -4.25
N ALA A 265 14.32 -0.24 -4.49
CA ALA A 265 14.46 -1.56 -5.08
C ALA A 265 14.41 -1.46 -6.61
N ASP A 266 15.49 -1.84 -7.28
CA ASP A 266 15.63 -1.79 -8.73
C ASP A 266 15.55 -3.21 -9.34
N TYR A 267 14.80 -3.35 -10.45
CA TYR A 267 14.69 -4.61 -11.19
C TYR A 267 15.94 -4.86 -12.05
N ASN A 268 16.52 -6.05 -11.91
CA ASN A 268 17.73 -6.48 -12.64
C ASN A 268 18.97 -5.58 -12.47
N GLN A 269 18.98 -4.70 -11.46
CA GLN A 269 20.11 -3.85 -11.10
C GLN A 269 20.30 -3.86 -9.57
N PRO A 270 21.47 -3.43 -9.06
CA PRO A 270 21.63 -3.26 -7.61
C PRO A 270 20.66 -2.21 -7.07
N ASN A 271 20.07 -2.49 -5.92
CA ASN A 271 19.29 -1.52 -5.17
C ASN A 271 20.12 -0.28 -4.83
N ARG A 272 19.47 0.85 -4.67
CA ARG A 272 20.12 2.12 -4.39
C ARG A 272 19.63 2.75 -3.09
N ILE A 273 20.52 3.50 -2.45
CA ILE A 273 20.18 4.36 -1.33
C ILE A 273 20.42 5.81 -1.79
N PHE A 274 19.48 6.65 -1.48
CA PHE A 274 19.56 8.09 -1.65
C PHE A 274 19.49 8.72 -0.26
N MET A 275 20.54 9.44 0.11
CA MET A 275 20.63 10.18 1.36
C MET A 275 20.03 11.57 1.15
N ASN A 276 19.18 11.98 2.08
CA ASN A 276 18.53 13.31 2.06
C ASN A 276 19.39 14.40 2.70
#